data_e5c15344eb46423d310af5e2a0e0b4e5
#
_entry.id   e5c15344eb46423d310af5e2a0e0b4e5
#
_cell.length_a   1.000
_cell.length_b   1.000
_cell.length_c   1.000
_cell.angle_alpha   90.00
_cell.angle_beta   90.00
_cell.angle_gamma   90.00
#
_symmetry.space_group_name_H-M   'P 1'
#
loop_
_entity.id
_entity.type
_entity.pdbx_description
1 polymer ?
#
loop_
_entity_poly.entity_id
_entity_poly.type
_entity_poly.pdbx_seq_one_letter_code
_entity_poly.pdbx_strand_id
1 'polypeptide(L)'
;VEKKPFNHLLPGSLALTFGMLGCNFHCDFCQNWVTSQTLRDPAASIGAEYIQRISPEQMVQTAKRNGCNLVVSSYNEPLITSEWAVAIFKQAKAAGLRCAYVSNGHATPEVMEYLAPYLTAYKIDLKTMQANQYRQCGGKLEAVLESIQLAHKIGLWVEVVTLVIPGFNDSTQELWDTSRFITSVSRDIPWHVTAYHSDYKHDAPPTSAKKLQEAAEIGQEAGLKFVYAGNLPGRVGSLEDTHCPNCLKVLVKRRGYYVIENHLKETNACPYCGTVIAGVWQ
;
A
#
# COMPACT_ATOMS: atom_id res chain seq x y z
N VAL A 1 -3.27 8.62 6.39
CA VAL A 1 -3.20 7.18 6.11
C VAL A 1 -3.48 6.91 4.64
N GLU A 2 -4.48 7.54 4.04
CA GLU A 2 -4.90 7.37 2.65
C GLU A 2 -3.77 7.62 1.63
N LYS A 3 -2.86 8.56 1.89
CA LYS A 3 -1.67 8.78 1.04
C LYS A 3 -0.73 7.55 0.98
N LYS A 4 -0.89 6.59 1.91
CA LYS A 4 -0.11 5.34 1.96
C LYS A 4 -0.87 4.14 1.40
N PRO A 5 -1.83 4.35 0.51
CA PRO A 5 -3.03 3.59 0.14
C PRO A 5 -3.42 2.52 1.17
N PHE A 6 -3.81 2.99 2.36
CA PHE A 6 -4.53 2.19 3.33
C PHE A 6 -5.93 2.78 3.48
N ASN A 7 -6.94 2.09 2.96
CA ASN A 7 -8.33 2.53 3.05
C ASN A 7 -9.11 1.85 4.17
N HIS A 8 -8.62 0.72 4.66
CA HIS A 8 -9.21 -0.05 5.75
C HIS A 8 -8.33 -0.09 7.02
N LEU A 9 -7.38 0.82 7.13
CA LEU A 9 -6.55 1.00 8.33
C LEU A 9 -6.74 2.41 8.86
N LEU A 10 -7.52 2.57 9.94
CA LEU A 10 -7.77 3.84 10.63
C LEU A 10 -8.04 5.03 9.68
N PRO A 11 -9.08 4.98 8.81
CA PRO A 11 -9.32 6.01 7.82
C PRO A 11 -9.43 7.42 8.42
N GLY A 12 -8.78 8.40 7.77
CA GLY A 12 -8.75 9.80 8.20
C GLY A 12 -7.75 10.10 9.30
N SER A 13 -7.04 9.11 9.85
CA SER A 13 -6.03 9.37 10.87
C SER A 13 -4.69 9.83 10.30
N LEU A 14 -3.91 10.50 11.14
CA LEU A 14 -2.55 10.91 10.80
C LEU A 14 -1.55 9.77 10.99
N ALA A 15 -0.60 9.68 10.08
CA ALA A 15 0.51 8.74 10.16
C ALA A 15 1.85 9.46 10.03
N LEU A 16 2.77 9.23 10.96
CA LEU A 16 4.16 9.58 10.75
C LEU A 16 4.78 8.56 9.79
N THR A 17 5.36 9.03 8.72
CA THR A 17 6.03 8.16 7.75
C THR A 17 7.52 8.44 7.70
N PHE A 18 8.30 7.39 7.64
CA PHE A 18 9.75 7.47 7.48
C PHE A 18 10.23 6.51 6.39
N GLY A 19 11.38 6.78 5.86
CA GLY A 19 12.09 5.95 4.92
C GLY A 19 13.59 6.06 5.13
N MET A 20 14.31 5.18 4.45
CA MET A 20 15.77 5.19 4.36
C MET A 20 16.15 5.41 2.89
N LEU A 21 17.42 5.28 2.55
CA LEU A 21 17.87 5.27 1.17
C LEU A 21 18.04 3.84 0.66
N GLY A 22 17.77 3.66 -0.64
CA GLY A 22 17.96 2.39 -1.33
C GLY A 22 16.71 1.54 -1.43
N CYS A 23 16.75 0.60 -2.36
CA CYS A 23 15.73 -0.40 -2.64
C CYS A 23 16.41 -1.65 -3.18
N ASN A 24 15.89 -2.84 -2.89
CA ASN A 24 16.33 -4.08 -3.53
C ASN A 24 15.86 -4.19 -5.00
N PHE A 25 14.85 -3.39 -5.41
CA PHE A 25 14.40 -3.28 -6.79
C PHE A 25 15.01 -2.05 -7.50
N HIS A 26 14.94 -2.06 -8.86
CA HIS A 26 15.40 -0.98 -9.73
C HIS A 26 14.39 -0.67 -10.85
N CYS A 27 13.12 -0.59 -10.48
CA CYS A 27 12.03 -0.33 -11.42
C CYS A 27 12.26 0.99 -12.18
N ASP A 28 12.19 0.98 -13.51
CA ASP A 28 12.38 2.16 -14.36
C ASP A 28 11.26 3.20 -14.19
N PHE A 29 10.11 2.78 -13.72
CA PHE A 29 8.93 3.62 -13.42
C PHE A 29 8.83 4.07 -11.95
N CYS A 30 9.92 4.07 -11.20
CA CYS A 30 9.89 4.34 -9.77
C CYS A 30 9.59 5.80 -9.47
N GLN A 31 8.43 6.11 -8.88
CA GLN A 31 8.04 7.47 -8.46
C GLN A 31 8.80 7.97 -7.22
N ASN A 32 9.52 7.08 -6.52
CA ASN A 32 10.38 7.42 -5.39
C ASN A 32 11.87 7.21 -5.74
N TRP A 33 12.24 7.34 -7.02
CA TRP A 33 13.60 7.01 -7.50
C TRP A 33 14.70 7.84 -6.82
N VAL A 34 14.43 9.09 -6.46
CA VAL A 34 15.38 9.95 -5.74
C VAL A 34 15.87 9.31 -4.45
N THR A 35 15.01 8.62 -3.70
CA THR A 35 15.40 7.94 -2.46
C THR A 35 15.77 6.48 -2.67
N SER A 36 15.05 5.78 -3.56
CA SER A 36 15.22 4.35 -3.77
C SER A 36 16.46 4.01 -4.61
N GLN A 37 16.89 4.90 -5.51
CA GLN A 37 18.04 4.68 -6.41
C GLN A 37 19.28 5.50 -6.06
N THR A 38 19.26 6.31 -5.01
CA THR A 38 20.36 7.18 -4.56
C THR A 38 21.72 6.46 -4.51
N LEU A 39 21.74 5.20 -4.09
CA LEU A 39 22.98 4.42 -3.94
C LEU A 39 23.47 3.76 -5.24
N ARG A 40 22.72 3.89 -6.35
CA ARG A 40 23.01 3.20 -7.62
C ARG A 40 23.06 4.13 -8.81
N ASP A 41 22.23 5.18 -8.83
CA ASP A 41 22.06 6.08 -9.95
C ASP A 41 22.61 7.47 -9.59
N PRO A 42 23.66 7.96 -10.27
CA PRO A 42 24.21 9.29 -10.02
C PRO A 42 23.18 10.41 -10.14
N ALA A 43 22.16 10.26 -11.00
CA ALA A 43 21.06 11.24 -11.12
C ALA A 43 20.21 11.35 -9.85
N ALA A 44 20.20 10.31 -9.02
CA ALA A 44 19.48 10.27 -7.75
C ALA A 44 20.33 10.70 -6.54
N SER A 45 21.59 11.09 -6.73
CA SER A 45 22.56 11.41 -5.65
C SER A 45 22.09 12.49 -4.69
N ILE A 46 21.28 13.45 -5.16
CA ILE A 46 20.67 14.50 -4.35
C ILE A 46 19.84 13.94 -3.16
N GLY A 47 19.34 12.71 -3.26
CA GLY A 47 18.63 12.06 -2.15
C GLY A 47 19.47 11.95 -0.86
N ALA A 48 20.79 11.85 -0.98
CA ALA A 48 21.69 11.79 0.16
C ALA A 48 21.77 13.11 0.97
N GLU A 49 21.44 14.24 0.35
CA GLU A 49 21.45 15.56 1.00
C GLU A 49 20.28 15.76 1.98
N TYR A 50 19.22 14.96 1.85
CA TYR A 50 18.03 15.06 2.69
C TYR A 50 18.02 14.12 3.90
N ILE A 51 19.14 13.42 4.16
CA ILE A 51 19.26 12.51 5.30
C ILE A 51 19.22 13.32 6.60
N GLN A 52 18.34 12.92 7.50
CA GLN A 52 18.28 13.44 8.87
C GLN A 52 18.59 12.33 9.86
N ARG A 53 19.49 12.59 10.78
CA ARG A 53 19.76 11.68 11.91
C ARG A 53 18.66 11.86 12.95
N ILE A 54 17.95 10.78 13.25
CA ILE A 54 16.86 10.77 14.23
C ILE A 54 16.88 9.45 14.99
N SER A 55 16.66 9.50 16.31
CA SER A 55 16.52 8.28 17.10
C SER A 55 15.11 7.71 17.07
N PRO A 56 14.92 6.41 17.38
CA PRO A 56 13.59 5.82 17.54
C PRO A 56 12.70 6.59 18.52
N GLU A 57 13.27 7.08 19.64
CA GLU A 57 12.57 7.87 20.65
C GLU A 57 12.05 9.19 20.06
N GLN A 58 12.92 9.91 19.35
CA GLN A 58 12.57 11.17 18.71
C GLN A 58 11.48 10.97 17.65
N MET A 59 11.53 9.86 16.91
CA MET A 59 10.52 9.49 15.91
C MET A 59 9.15 9.32 16.58
N VAL A 60 9.07 8.54 17.64
CA VAL A 60 7.83 8.29 18.40
C VAL A 60 7.31 9.57 19.08
N GLN A 61 8.19 10.37 19.67
CA GLN A 61 7.82 11.67 20.23
C GLN A 61 7.25 12.62 19.19
N THR A 62 7.83 12.62 17.98
CA THR A 62 7.33 13.42 16.85
C THR A 62 5.95 12.94 16.41
N ALA A 63 5.73 11.61 16.32
CA ALA A 63 4.42 11.06 16.01
C ALA A 63 3.36 11.50 17.03
N LYS A 64 3.68 11.39 18.32
CA LYS A 64 2.75 11.78 19.40
C LYS A 64 2.45 13.28 19.38
N ARG A 65 3.46 14.13 19.26
CA ARG A 65 3.27 15.60 19.20
C ARG A 65 2.37 16.04 18.04
N ASN A 66 2.41 15.31 16.94
CA ASN A 66 1.58 15.59 15.77
C ASN A 66 0.22 14.85 15.78
N GLY A 67 -0.14 14.18 16.87
CA GLY A 67 -1.41 13.45 16.96
C GLY A 67 -1.53 12.27 16.01
N CYS A 68 -0.40 11.65 15.61
CA CYS A 68 -0.42 10.49 14.74
C CYS A 68 -0.90 9.25 15.49
N ASN A 69 -1.71 8.44 14.83
CA ASN A 69 -2.15 7.12 15.32
C ASN A 69 -1.27 5.98 14.82
N LEU A 70 -0.49 6.25 13.74
CA LEU A 70 0.38 5.26 13.10
C LEU A 70 1.79 5.79 12.92
N VAL A 71 2.73 4.82 12.87
CA VAL A 71 4.08 5.00 12.32
C VAL A 71 4.24 4.03 11.15
N VAL A 72 4.66 4.53 9.99
CA VAL A 72 4.72 3.74 8.75
C VAL A 72 6.10 3.81 8.13
N SER A 73 6.73 2.67 7.90
CA SER A 73 7.96 2.57 7.09
C SER A 73 7.59 2.46 5.61
N SER A 74 8.18 3.33 4.77
CA SER A 74 7.73 3.57 3.40
C SER A 74 8.78 4.28 2.54
N TYR A 75 8.45 4.67 1.31
CA TYR A 75 9.18 5.48 0.29
C TYR A 75 10.27 4.74 -0.49
N ASN A 76 11.25 4.19 0.16
CA ASN A 76 12.21 3.25 -0.39
C ASN A 76 11.67 1.81 -0.23
N GLU A 77 12.54 0.82 -0.07
CA GLU A 77 12.08 -0.50 0.36
C GLU A 77 12.40 -0.73 1.83
N PRO A 78 11.37 -0.74 2.72
CA PRO A 78 11.61 -0.89 4.15
C PRO A 78 12.17 -2.26 4.56
N LEU A 79 12.01 -3.32 3.75
CA LEU A 79 12.56 -4.64 4.06
C LEU A 79 14.09 -4.65 4.15
N ILE A 80 14.78 -3.78 3.40
CA ILE A 80 16.26 -3.70 3.46
C ILE A 80 16.78 -3.03 4.74
N THR A 81 15.89 -2.45 5.54
CA THR A 81 16.20 -1.74 6.80
C THR A 81 15.27 -2.16 7.92
N SER A 82 14.90 -3.45 7.95
CA SER A 82 13.92 -4.01 8.88
C SER A 82 14.33 -3.85 10.34
N GLU A 83 15.62 -3.94 10.66
CA GLU A 83 16.13 -3.76 12.03
C GLU A 83 15.87 -2.35 12.56
N TRP A 84 16.09 -1.34 11.70
CA TRP A 84 15.79 0.04 12.04
C TRP A 84 14.29 0.27 12.25
N ALA A 85 13.48 -0.26 11.34
CA ALA A 85 12.03 -0.18 11.46
C ALA A 85 11.54 -0.83 12.75
N VAL A 86 12.04 -2.02 13.09
CA VAL A 86 11.69 -2.74 14.34
C VAL A 86 12.11 -1.95 15.57
N ALA A 87 13.28 -1.29 15.56
CA ALA A 87 13.71 -0.43 16.67
C ALA A 87 12.70 0.70 16.93
N ILE A 88 12.17 1.33 15.87
CA ILE A 88 11.10 2.34 15.98
C ILE A 88 9.78 1.71 16.43
N PHE A 89 9.38 0.61 15.81
CA PHE A 89 8.08 -0.02 16.05
C PHE A 89 7.92 -0.58 17.46
N LYS A 90 8.99 -1.09 18.08
CA LYS A 90 8.99 -1.47 19.48
C LYS A 90 8.54 -0.33 20.37
N GLN A 91 9.11 0.85 20.18
CA GLN A 91 8.79 2.03 20.97
C GLN A 91 7.42 2.63 20.58
N ALA A 92 7.08 2.65 19.28
CA ALA A 92 5.78 3.11 18.81
C ALA A 92 4.66 2.27 19.42
N LYS A 93 4.80 0.95 19.40
CA LYS A 93 3.83 0.01 19.98
C LYS A 93 3.70 0.19 21.51
N ALA A 94 4.83 0.36 22.21
CA ALA A 94 4.82 0.66 23.66
C ALA A 94 4.15 2.00 23.98
N ALA A 95 4.16 2.95 23.04
CA ALA A 95 3.48 4.24 23.14
C ALA A 95 2.01 4.22 22.66
N GLY A 96 1.45 3.05 22.34
CA GLY A 96 0.07 2.86 21.88
C GLY A 96 -0.17 3.20 20.41
N LEU A 97 0.88 3.41 19.61
CA LEU A 97 0.77 3.66 18.19
C LEU A 97 0.71 2.35 17.39
N ARG A 98 -0.05 2.34 16.30
CA ARG A 98 -0.05 1.25 15.32
C ARG A 98 1.15 1.38 14.39
N CYS A 99 1.62 0.25 13.83
CA CYS A 99 2.75 0.23 12.91
C CYS A 99 2.38 -0.45 11.61
N ALA A 100 2.86 0.07 10.48
CA ALA A 100 2.59 -0.51 9.18
C ALA A 100 3.80 -0.41 8.23
N TYR A 101 3.82 -1.31 7.24
CA TYR A 101 4.76 -1.30 6.11
C TYR A 101 4.06 -0.93 4.81
N VAL A 102 4.80 -0.21 3.97
CA VAL A 102 4.47 0.04 2.57
C VAL A 102 5.67 -0.45 1.75
N SER A 103 5.56 -1.60 1.11
CA SER A 103 6.69 -2.39 0.62
C SER A 103 6.41 -2.97 -0.78
N ASN A 104 7.47 -3.35 -1.49
CA ASN A 104 7.36 -4.16 -2.71
C ASN A 104 7.05 -5.65 -2.43
N GLY A 105 7.02 -6.04 -1.16
CA GLY A 105 6.64 -7.38 -0.73
C GLY A 105 7.65 -8.49 -1.01
N HIS A 106 8.87 -8.19 -1.48
CA HIS A 106 9.89 -9.20 -1.76
C HIS A 106 10.61 -9.62 -0.47
N ALA A 107 9.86 -10.25 0.43
CA ALA A 107 10.31 -10.71 1.74
C ALA A 107 10.56 -12.23 1.76
N THR A 108 11.38 -12.68 2.71
CA THR A 108 11.47 -14.09 3.08
C THR A 108 10.55 -14.38 4.27
N PRO A 109 10.20 -15.67 4.52
CA PRO A 109 9.43 -16.05 5.69
C PRO A 109 10.06 -15.58 7.01
N GLU A 110 11.40 -15.66 7.13
CA GLU A 110 12.13 -15.26 8.34
C GLU A 110 11.98 -13.74 8.62
N VAL A 111 12.04 -12.92 7.57
CA VAL A 111 11.82 -11.47 7.72
C VAL A 111 10.37 -11.18 8.10
N MET A 112 9.40 -11.90 7.54
CA MET A 112 8.00 -11.76 7.91
C MET A 112 7.75 -12.16 9.37
N GLU A 113 8.35 -13.24 9.84
CA GLU A 113 8.29 -13.66 11.25
C GLU A 113 8.94 -12.63 12.19
N TYR A 114 10.06 -12.04 11.77
CA TYR A 114 10.75 -10.98 12.53
C TYR A 114 9.91 -9.70 12.67
N LEU A 115 9.16 -9.34 11.62
CA LEU A 115 8.33 -8.13 11.58
C LEU A 115 6.94 -8.31 12.21
N ALA A 116 6.35 -9.49 12.09
CA ALA A 116 4.97 -9.76 12.48
C ALA A 116 4.58 -9.29 13.89
N PRO A 117 5.42 -9.45 14.94
CA PRO A 117 5.07 -9.00 16.29
C PRO A 117 4.86 -7.49 16.41
N TYR A 118 5.36 -6.71 15.46
CA TYR A 118 5.35 -5.25 15.52
C TYR A 118 4.40 -4.60 14.53
N LEU A 119 3.98 -5.32 13.49
CA LEU A 119 3.10 -4.79 12.45
C LEU A 119 1.61 -4.98 12.79
N THR A 120 0.80 -3.99 12.45
CA THR A 120 -0.66 -4.08 12.38
C THR A 120 -1.09 -4.35 10.93
N ALA A 121 -0.43 -3.71 9.97
CA ALA A 121 -0.81 -3.78 8.57
C ALA A 121 0.40 -3.80 7.63
N TYR A 122 0.20 -4.44 6.48
CA TYR A 122 1.19 -4.55 5.44
C TYR A 122 0.57 -4.24 4.07
N LYS A 123 0.97 -3.13 3.47
CA LYS A 123 0.58 -2.76 2.11
C LYS A 123 1.66 -3.23 1.15
N ILE A 124 1.27 -4.01 0.15
CA ILE A 124 2.18 -4.63 -0.80
C ILE A 124 1.92 -4.13 -2.21
N ASP A 125 2.97 -3.68 -2.88
CA ASP A 125 2.94 -3.33 -4.29
C ASP A 125 3.10 -4.56 -5.16
N LEU A 126 2.01 -5.15 -5.63
CA LEU A 126 2.01 -6.20 -6.64
C LEU A 126 2.09 -5.54 -8.03
N LYS A 127 3.28 -5.59 -8.63
CA LYS A 127 3.60 -4.77 -9.81
C LYS A 127 3.13 -5.40 -11.11
N THR A 128 3.15 -6.73 -11.21
CA THR A 128 2.76 -7.51 -12.39
C THR A 128 2.58 -8.97 -12.02
N MET A 129 1.88 -9.73 -12.84
CA MET A 129 1.79 -11.20 -12.76
C MET A 129 2.76 -11.89 -13.71
N GLN A 130 3.66 -11.14 -14.37
CA GLN A 130 4.63 -11.66 -15.32
C GLN A 130 6.01 -11.80 -14.68
N ALA A 131 6.50 -13.04 -14.54
CA ALA A 131 7.81 -13.31 -13.92
C ALA A 131 8.99 -12.64 -14.65
N ASN A 132 8.91 -12.47 -15.97
CA ASN A 132 9.93 -11.78 -16.75
C ASN A 132 9.98 -10.27 -16.42
N GLN A 133 8.83 -9.62 -16.27
CA GLN A 133 8.74 -8.21 -15.88
C GLN A 133 9.21 -7.99 -14.44
N TYR A 134 8.90 -8.93 -13.53
CA TYR A 134 9.45 -8.87 -12.16
C TYR A 134 10.98 -8.95 -12.14
N ARG A 135 11.58 -9.81 -12.98
CA ARG A 135 13.05 -9.86 -13.14
C ARG A 135 13.62 -8.55 -13.65
N GLN A 136 12.93 -7.86 -14.56
CA GLN A 136 13.33 -6.51 -15.02
C GLN A 136 13.28 -5.49 -13.88
N CYS A 137 12.36 -5.61 -12.94
CA CYS A 137 12.31 -4.78 -11.74
C CYS A 137 13.38 -5.16 -10.69
N GLY A 138 14.07 -6.29 -10.86
CA GLY A 138 15.06 -6.80 -9.90
C GLY A 138 14.51 -7.74 -8.83
N GLY A 139 13.29 -8.26 -9.01
CA GLY A 139 12.63 -9.14 -8.06
C GLY A 139 12.18 -10.48 -8.66
N LYS A 140 11.49 -11.26 -7.84
CA LYS A 140 10.84 -12.52 -8.21
C LYS A 140 9.35 -12.43 -7.88
N LEU A 141 8.50 -12.77 -8.84
CA LEU A 141 7.04 -12.74 -8.66
C LEU A 141 6.62 -13.66 -7.50
N GLU A 142 7.12 -14.89 -7.49
CA GLU A 142 6.75 -15.91 -6.53
C GLU A 142 6.97 -15.44 -5.08
N ALA A 143 8.09 -14.79 -4.79
CA ALA A 143 8.39 -14.26 -3.46
C ALA A 143 7.40 -13.21 -2.99
N VAL A 144 6.89 -12.37 -3.92
CA VAL A 144 5.88 -11.36 -3.58
C VAL A 144 4.51 -12.00 -3.36
N LEU A 145 4.12 -12.98 -4.18
CA LEU A 145 2.88 -13.73 -4.01
C LEU A 145 2.87 -14.49 -2.68
N GLU A 146 3.95 -15.17 -2.34
CA GLU A 146 4.14 -15.86 -1.06
C GLU A 146 4.07 -14.88 0.13
N SER A 147 4.67 -13.70 0.01
CA SER A 147 4.59 -12.65 1.03
C SER A 147 3.16 -12.18 1.30
N ILE A 148 2.35 -11.99 0.26
CA ILE A 148 0.94 -11.60 0.40
C ILE A 148 0.17 -12.70 1.15
N GLN A 149 0.34 -13.95 0.74
CA GLN A 149 -0.29 -15.10 1.39
C GLN A 149 0.14 -15.25 2.86
N LEU A 150 1.44 -15.15 3.13
CA LEU A 150 1.99 -15.27 4.47
C LEU A 150 1.53 -14.14 5.37
N ALA A 151 1.58 -12.88 4.91
CA ALA A 151 1.12 -11.72 5.66
C ALA A 151 -0.34 -11.88 6.10
N HIS A 152 -1.21 -12.32 5.19
CA HIS A 152 -2.61 -12.61 5.50
C HIS A 152 -2.75 -13.78 6.50
N LYS A 153 -2.03 -14.89 6.28
CA LYS A 153 -2.06 -16.08 7.13
C LYS A 153 -1.63 -15.82 8.57
N ILE A 154 -0.63 -14.95 8.79
CA ILE A 154 -0.16 -14.57 10.14
C ILE A 154 -1.01 -13.48 10.80
N GLY A 155 -2.11 -13.05 10.17
CA GLY A 155 -3.10 -12.14 10.75
C GLY A 155 -2.78 -10.65 10.60
N LEU A 156 -1.85 -10.25 9.74
CA LEU A 156 -1.66 -8.84 9.39
C LEU A 156 -2.83 -8.36 8.53
N TRP A 157 -3.25 -7.11 8.72
CA TRP A 157 -4.13 -6.46 7.76
C TRP A 157 -3.37 -6.20 6.47
N VAL A 158 -3.84 -6.77 5.36
CA VAL A 158 -3.17 -6.67 4.05
C VAL A 158 -4.01 -5.80 3.12
N GLU A 159 -3.35 -4.84 2.44
CA GLU A 159 -3.90 -4.15 1.27
C GLU A 159 -2.92 -4.27 0.11
N VAL A 160 -3.40 -4.55 -1.10
CA VAL A 160 -2.56 -4.73 -2.29
C VAL A 160 -2.74 -3.53 -3.21
N VAL A 161 -1.62 -3.01 -3.73
CA VAL A 161 -1.62 -1.91 -4.70
C VAL A 161 -0.98 -2.36 -6.00
N THR A 162 -1.62 -2.01 -7.12
CA THR A 162 -1.05 -2.15 -8.45
C THR A 162 -1.01 -0.77 -9.12
N LEU A 163 0.19 -0.27 -9.38
CA LEU A 163 0.38 0.87 -10.26
C LEU A 163 0.13 0.39 -11.69
N VAL A 164 -0.99 0.79 -12.26
CA VAL A 164 -1.38 0.36 -13.62
C VAL A 164 -0.62 1.20 -14.63
N ILE A 165 0.24 0.55 -15.42
CA ILE A 165 1.16 1.21 -16.35
C ILE A 165 0.82 0.76 -17.78
N PRO A 166 0.46 1.68 -18.68
CA PRO A 166 0.16 1.35 -20.08
C PRO A 166 1.30 0.61 -20.76
N GLY A 167 0.98 -0.52 -21.39
CA GLY A 167 1.94 -1.38 -22.09
C GLY A 167 2.82 -2.26 -21.19
N PHE A 168 2.70 -2.14 -19.86
CA PHE A 168 3.45 -2.98 -18.92
C PHE A 168 2.54 -4.02 -18.25
N ASN A 169 1.53 -3.59 -17.50
CA ASN A 169 0.65 -4.47 -16.72
C ASN A 169 -0.84 -4.14 -16.86
N ASP A 170 -1.22 -3.39 -17.90
CA ASP A 170 -2.58 -2.87 -18.10
C ASP A 170 -3.45 -3.74 -19.02
N SER A 171 -2.96 -4.90 -19.50
CA SER A 171 -3.79 -5.80 -20.30
C SER A 171 -4.92 -6.38 -19.47
N THR A 172 -6.07 -6.64 -20.12
CA THR A 172 -7.24 -7.26 -19.47
C THR A 172 -6.86 -8.58 -18.80
N GLN A 173 -6.03 -9.41 -19.44
CA GLN A 173 -5.58 -10.69 -18.87
C GLN A 173 -4.75 -10.48 -17.60
N GLU A 174 -3.82 -9.54 -17.61
CA GLU A 174 -2.97 -9.20 -16.45
C GLU A 174 -3.80 -8.73 -15.24
N LEU A 175 -4.80 -7.88 -15.50
CA LEU A 175 -5.72 -7.40 -14.46
C LEU A 175 -6.57 -8.54 -13.88
N TRP A 176 -7.03 -9.47 -14.72
CA TRP A 176 -7.71 -10.69 -14.29
C TRP A 176 -6.81 -11.60 -13.45
N ASP A 177 -5.59 -11.84 -13.87
CA ASP A 177 -4.64 -12.70 -13.14
C ASP A 177 -4.32 -12.11 -11.77
N THR A 178 -4.10 -10.79 -11.70
CA THR A 178 -3.87 -10.05 -10.45
C THR A 178 -5.07 -10.17 -9.50
N SER A 179 -6.28 -9.87 -9.99
CA SER A 179 -7.49 -9.88 -9.17
C SER A 179 -7.86 -11.29 -8.69
N ARG A 180 -7.71 -12.31 -9.54
CA ARG A 180 -7.93 -13.72 -9.18
C ARG A 180 -6.94 -14.20 -8.12
N PHE A 181 -5.68 -13.81 -8.24
CA PHE A 181 -4.69 -14.14 -7.20
C PHE A 181 -5.09 -13.52 -5.86
N ILE A 182 -5.41 -12.23 -5.80
CA ILE A 182 -5.81 -11.56 -4.56
C ILE A 182 -7.07 -12.22 -3.98
N THR A 183 -8.06 -12.48 -4.81
CA THR A 183 -9.31 -13.16 -4.41
C THR A 183 -9.07 -14.57 -3.86
N SER A 184 -8.09 -15.29 -4.40
CA SER A 184 -7.72 -16.64 -3.93
C SER A 184 -7.11 -16.61 -2.51
N VAL A 185 -6.48 -15.51 -2.12
CA VAL A 185 -5.99 -15.31 -0.75
C VAL A 185 -7.13 -14.88 0.16
N SER A 186 -7.85 -13.81 -0.19
CA SER A 186 -9.05 -13.37 0.51
C SER A 186 -9.81 -12.34 -0.32
N ARG A 187 -11.15 -12.49 -0.37
CA ARG A 187 -12.04 -11.51 -0.98
C ARG A 187 -12.12 -10.19 -0.19
N ASP A 188 -11.64 -10.19 1.05
CA ASP A 188 -11.65 -9.03 1.94
C ASP A 188 -10.40 -8.15 1.81
N ILE A 189 -9.36 -8.60 1.10
CA ILE A 189 -8.16 -7.80 0.82
C ILE A 189 -8.54 -6.67 -0.15
N PRO A 190 -8.39 -5.40 0.24
CA PRO A 190 -8.59 -4.28 -0.67
C PRO A 190 -7.53 -4.28 -1.78
N TRP A 191 -7.99 -4.11 -3.02
CA TRP A 191 -7.10 -3.90 -4.16
C TRP A 191 -7.17 -2.45 -4.62
N HIS A 192 -6.02 -1.78 -4.64
CA HIS A 192 -5.89 -0.41 -5.12
C HIS A 192 -5.27 -0.40 -6.51
N VAL A 193 -6.04 -0.04 -7.52
CA VAL A 193 -5.55 0.24 -8.86
C VAL A 193 -5.22 1.73 -8.96
N THR A 194 -3.94 2.07 -9.16
CA THR A 194 -3.48 3.46 -9.11
C THR A 194 -2.93 3.91 -10.45
N ALA A 195 -3.21 5.18 -10.81
CA ALA A 195 -2.73 5.74 -12.05
C ALA A 195 -1.23 5.99 -12.01
N TYR A 196 -0.56 5.56 -13.07
CA TYR A 196 0.82 5.90 -13.39
C TYR A 196 0.88 7.27 -14.11
N HIS A 197 1.94 8.00 -13.86
CA HIS A 197 2.43 9.11 -14.69
C HIS A 197 3.91 8.89 -14.98
N SER A 198 4.40 9.43 -16.10
CA SER A 198 5.81 9.32 -16.49
C SER A 198 6.71 9.90 -15.38
N ASP A 199 7.69 9.10 -14.99
CA ASP A 199 8.71 9.45 -14.01
C ASP A 199 9.95 8.56 -14.18
N TYR A 200 11.10 9.03 -13.72
CA TYR A 200 12.40 8.37 -13.77
C TYR A 200 12.81 8.02 -15.21
N LYS A 201 12.91 6.73 -15.54
CA LYS A 201 13.38 6.23 -16.86
C LYS A 201 12.25 5.71 -17.76
N HIS A 202 11.02 5.73 -17.29
CA HIS A 202 9.88 5.19 -18.00
C HIS A 202 8.98 6.32 -18.50
N ASP A 203 8.71 6.33 -19.82
CA ASP A 203 8.03 7.41 -20.54
C ASP A 203 6.66 7.02 -21.12
N ALA A 204 6.06 5.93 -20.64
CA ALA A 204 4.72 5.53 -21.06
C ALA A 204 3.70 6.67 -20.81
N PRO A 205 2.62 6.75 -21.60
CA PRO A 205 1.57 7.73 -21.35
C PRO A 205 0.92 7.49 -19.97
N PRO A 206 0.40 8.56 -19.31
CA PRO A 206 -0.26 8.40 -18.03
C PRO A 206 -1.51 7.53 -18.15
N THR A 207 -1.81 6.78 -17.08
CA THR A 207 -2.99 5.92 -17.03
C THR A 207 -4.28 6.75 -17.06
N SER A 208 -5.20 6.36 -17.92
CA SER A 208 -6.49 7.04 -18.02
C SER A 208 -7.45 6.60 -16.88
N ALA A 209 -8.40 7.48 -16.55
CA ALA A 209 -9.47 7.15 -15.60
C ALA A 209 -10.30 5.94 -16.09
N LYS A 210 -10.55 5.84 -17.40
CA LYS A 210 -11.26 4.71 -18.01
C LYS A 210 -10.54 3.38 -17.75
N LYS A 211 -9.19 3.34 -17.87
CA LYS A 211 -8.41 2.12 -17.59
C LYS A 211 -8.49 1.71 -16.13
N LEU A 212 -8.50 2.66 -15.19
CA LEU A 212 -8.69 2.35 -13.77
C LEU A 212 -10.11 1.85 -13.47
N GLN A 213 -11.13 2.40 -14.14
CA GLN A 213 -12.51 1.91 -14.02
C GLN A 213 -12.63 0.48 -14.54
N GLU A 214 -12.07 0.18 -15.72
CA GLU A 214 -11.98 -1.19 -16.26
C GLU A 214 -11.29 -2.16 -15.28
N ALA A 215 -10.15 -1.75 -14.72
CA ALA A 215 -9.44 -2.57 -13.75
C ALA A 215 -10.27 -2.82 -12.48
N ALA A 216 -11.00 -1.80 -12.01
CA ALA A 216 -11.88 -1.95 -10.85
C ALA A 216 -13.07 -2.87 -11.13
N GLU A 217 -13.70 -2.77 -12.31
CA GLU A 217 -14.76 -3.68 -12.75
C GLU A 217 -14.28 -5.13 -12.77
N ILE A 218 -13.10 -5.39 -13.37
CA ILE A 218 -12.46 -6.71 -13.38
C ILE A 218 -12.26 -7.23 -11.94
N GLY A 219 -11.77 -6.40 -11.03
CA GLY A 219 -11.56 -6.79 -9.64
C GLY A 219 -12.87 -7.17 -8.93
N GLN A 220 -13.94 -6.42 -9.17
CA GLN A 220 -15.27 -6.71 -8.63
C GLN A 220 -15.86 -8.00 -9.25
N GLU A 221 -15.76 -8.19 -10.55
CA GLU A 221 -16.17 -9.41 -11.25
C GLU A 221 -15.39 -10.65 -10.79
N ALA A 222 -14.10 -10.50 -10.48
CA ALA A 222 -13.29 -11.56 -9.89
C ALA A 222 -13.70 -11.90 -8.44
N GLY A 223 -14.57 -11.09 -7.83
CA GLY A 223 -15.15 -11.33 -6.52
C GLY A 223 -14.52 -10.59 -5.35
N LEU A 224 -13.63 -9.62 -5.60
CA LEU A 224 -13.11 -8.74 -4.54
C LEU A 224 -14.24 -7.85 -4.00
N LYS A 225 -14.34 -7.74 -2.69
CA LYS A 225 -15.34 -6.89 -2.03
C LYS A 225 -14.97 -5.41 -2.08
N PHE A 226 -13.68 -5.10 -2.16
CA PHE A 226 -13.15 -3.74 -2.05
C PHE A 226 -12.11 -3.49 -3.14
N VAL A 227 -12.46 -2.66 -4.10
CA VAL A 227 -11.53 -2.20 -5.15
C VAL A 227 -11.57 -0.68 -5.20
N TYR A 228 -10.40 -0.07 -5.17
CA TYR A 228 -10.22 1.37 -5.15
C TYR A 228 -9.42 1.85 -6.35
N ALA A 229 -9.78 3.02 -6.89
CA ALA A 229 -8.99 3.69 -7.90
C ALA A 229 -8.32 4.94 -7.31
N GLY A 230 -6.99 5.05 -7.48
CA GLY A 230 -6.18 6.10 -6.88
C GLY A 230 -5.38 6.94 -7.87
N ASN A 231 -4.75 8.00 -7.36
CA ASN A 231 -3.92 8.97 -8.08
C ASN A 231 -4.66 9.83 -9.14
N LEU A 232 -5.99 9.74 -9.24
CA LEU A 232 -6.83 10.59 -10.09
C LEU A 232 -8.02 11.14 -9.31
N PRO A 233 -7.79 12.00 -8.30
CA PRO A 233 -8.82 12.44 -7.37
C PRO A 233 -9.99 13.13 -8.08
N GLY A 234 -11.21 12.66 -7.79
CA GLY A 234 -12.46 13.17 -8.37
C GLY A 234 -12.71 12.80 -9.84
N ARG A 235 -11.84 11.95 -10.45
CA ARG A 235 -11.96 11.55 -11.86
C ARG A 235 -12.39 10.10 -12.05
N VAL A 236 -12.47 9.32 -10.98
CA VAL A 236 -12.76 7.89 -11.00
C VAL A 236 -14.13 7.54 -10.39
N GLY A 237 -15.01 8.53 -10.27
CA GLY A 237 -16.35 8.34 -9.70
C GLY A 237 -16.29 7.97 -8.22
N SER A 238 -17.11 7.00 -7.81
CA SER A 238 -17.20 6.51 -6.43
C SER A 238 -16.12 5.48 -6.04
N LEU A 239 -15.14 5.22 -6.90
CA LEU A 239 -14.06 4.25 -6.63
C LEU A 239 -13.03 4.73 -5.59
N GLU A 240 -13.14 5.96 -5.11
CA GLU A 240 -12.39 6.45 -3.95
C GLU A 240 -13.07 6.09 -2.62
N ASP A 241 -14.39 5.80 -2.65
CA ASP A 241 -15.21 5.57 -1.46
C ASP A 241 -15.21 4.11 -1.02
N THR A 242 -15.38 3.88 0.29
CA THR A 242 -15.67 2.54 0.81
C THR A 242 -17.17 2.31 0.82
N HIS A 243 -17.62 1.27 0.14
CA HIS A 243 -19.03 0.86 0.11
C HIS A 243 -19.23 -0.42 0.92
N CYS A 244 -20.41 -0.56 1.50
CA CYS A 244 -20.83 -1.83 2.09
C CYS A 244 -20.98 -2.90 1.00
N PRO A 245 -20.33 -4.06 1.10
CA PRO A 245 -20.42 -5.10 0.07
C PRO A 245 -21.80 -5.76 -0.02
N ASN A 246 -22.68 -5.55 0.97
CA ASN A 246 -24.02 -6.10 1.01
C ASN A 246 -25.10 -5.11 0.54
N CYS A 247 -25.15 -3.90 1.12
CA CYS A 247 -26.21 -2.93 0.80
C CYS A 247 -25.75 -1.77 -0.10
N LEU A 248 -24.50 -1.74 -0.51
CA LEU A 248 -23.87 -0.78 -1.41
C LEU A 248 -23.86 0.68 -0.92
N LYS A 249 -24.29 0.94 0.32
CA LYS A 249 -24.22 2.29 0.91
C LYS A 249 -22.79 2.72 1.14
N VAL A 250 -22.52 4.01 0.94
CA VAL A 250 -21.21 4.61 1.24
C VAL A 250 -20.97 4.55 2.75
N LEU A 251 -19.84 4.03 3.16
CA LEU A 251 -19.40 3.91 4.55
C LEU A 251 -18.25 4.87 4.89
N VAL A 252 -17.32 5.06 3.95
CA VAL A 252 -16.27 6.08 4.08
C VAL A 252 -16.21 6.84 2.77
N LYS A 253 -16.50 8.14 2.82
CA LYS A 253 -16.47 9.02 1.66
C LYS A 253 -15.12 9.73 1.57
N ARG A 254 -14.53 9.71 0.38
CA ARG A 254 -13.19 10.29 0.15
C ARG A 254 -13.16 11.22 -1.06
N ARG A 255 -12.17 12.10 -1.06
CA ARG A 255 -11.71 12.84 -2.23
C ARG A 255 -10.19 12.91 -2.19
N GLY A 256 -9.51 12.14 -3.02
CA GLY A 256 -8.07 11.96 -2.94
C GLY A 256 -7.67 11.40 -1.56
N TYR A 257 -6.83 12.13 -0.85
CA TYR A 257 -6.34 11.70 0.47
C TYR A 257 -7.17 12.21 1.65
N TYR A 258 -8.30 12.85 1.39
CA TYR A 258 -9.16 13.41 2.44
C TYR A 258 -10.37 12.52 2.67
N VAL A 259 -10.57 12.11 3.91
CA VAL A 259 -11.81 11.47 4.37
C VAL A 259 -12.80 12.59 4.73
N ILE A 260 -13.95 12.59 4.02
CA ILE A 260 -15.03 13.57 4.20
C ILE A 260 -16.02 13.06 5.25
N GLU A 261 -16.38 11.77 5.18
CA GLU A 261 -17.31 11.10 6.08
C GLU A 261 -16.76 9.71 6.43
N ASN A 262 -16.93 9.25 7.67
CA ASN A 262 -16.55 7.91 8.10
C ASN A 262 -17.58 7.36 9.09
N HIS A 263 -18.41 6.42 8.62
CA HIS A 263 -19.45 5.75 9.40
C HIS A 263 -18.94 4.49 10.14
N LEU A 264 -17.66 4.13 9.98
CA LEU A 264 -17.02 2.97 10.61
C LEU A 264 -16.09 3.35 11.77
N LYS A 265 -16.03 4.64 12.13
CA LYS A 265 -15.09 5.15 13.14
C LYS A 265 -15.30 4.54 14.53
N GLU A 266 -16.55 4.23 14.89
CA GLU A 266 -16.92 3.71 16.21
C GLU A 266 -17.28 2.23 16.18
N THR A 267 -17.44 1.65 14.99
CA THR A 267 -17.86 0.27 14.78
C THR A 267 -17.28 -0.30 13.49
N ASN A 268 -17.07 -1.61 13.46
CA ASN A 268 -16.66 -2.30 12.23
C ASN A 268 -17.87 -2.81 11.43
N ALA A 269 -19.10 -2.40 11.77
CA ALA A 269 -20.32 -2.85 11.11
C ALA A 269 -20.99 -1.72 10.32
N CYS A 270 -21.56 -2.07 9.17
CA CYS A 270 -22.37 -1.16 8.38
C CYS A 270 -23.57 -0.65 9.17
N PRO A 271 -23.76 0.66 9.39
CA PRO A 271 -24.88 1.19 10.17
C PRO A 271 -26.23 0.98 9.51
N TYR A 272 -26.26 0.63 8.23
CA TYR A 272 -27.53 0.47 7.46
C TYR A 272 -28.03 -0.98 7.42
N CYS A 273 -27.13 -1.98 7.49
CA CYS A 273 -27.51 -3.39 7.34
C CYS A 273 -26.79 -4.35 8.29
N GLY A 274 -25.93 -3.86 9.18
CA GLY A 274 -25.22 -4.66 10.17
C GLY A 274 -24.05 -5.51 9.63
N THR A 275 -23.80 -5.50 8.32
CA THR A 275 -22.68 -6.27 7.74
C THR A 275 -21.35 -5.83 8.33
N VAL A 276 -20.57 -6.78 8.86
CA VAL A 276 -19.20 -6.52 9.35
C VAL A 276 -18.28 -6.22 8.17
N ILE A 277 -17.53 -5.14 8.30
CA ILE A 277 -16.58 -4.66 7.29
C ILE A 277 -15.17 -5.01 7.76
N ALA A 278 -14.49 -5.82 6.98
CA ALA A 278 -13.11 -6.22 7.27
C ALA A 278 -12.17 -5.00 7.24
N GLY A 279 -11.28 -4.89 8.23
CA GLY A 279 -10.36 -3.75 8.36
C GLY A 279 -9.95 -3.50 9.81
N VAL A 280 -9.14 -2.49 10.01
CA VAL A 280 -8.73 -1.96 11.33
C VAL A 280 -9.31 -0.55 11.47
N TRP A 281 -10.43 -0.44 12.18
CA TRP A 281 -11.23 0.81 12.21
C TRP A 281 -10.97 1.65 13.47
N GLN A 282 -10.36 1.02 14.51
CA GLN A 282 -10.04 1.63 15.81
C GLN A 282 -8.60 1.36 16.22
#